data_085e3082ad05da35a783cc0f1f887a7a
#
_entry.id   085e3082ad05da35a783cc0f1f887a7a
#
_cell.length_a   1.000
_cell.length_b   1.000
_cell.length_c   1.000
_cell.angle_alpha   90.00
_cell.angle_beta   90.00
_cell.angle_gamma   90.00
#
_symmetry.space_group_name_H-M   'P 1'
#
loop_
_entity.id
_entity.type
_entity.pdbx_description
1 polymer ?
#
loop_
_entity_poly.entity_id
_entity_poly.type
_entity_poly.pdbx_seq_one_letter_code
_entity_poly.pdbx_strand_id
1 'polypeptide(L)'
;YEMPANACGQLPYRLDPVTHYASRQHPKALGMSIVGFTDAMSDAGFDLRKEIDSYGRDKVGCFAGCAVMNMDRYSGDGLFASYPMGKRASSKHISFTLPEMTADFINAYVTGSLGITGHFIGACATSLYNLNAGVELIKSGKSELVIVGAAEAILGPPAYIGFSAMGAMATDE
;
A
#
# COMPACT_ATOMS: atom_id res chain seq x y z
N TYR A 1 -12.17 -26.88 4.70
CA TYR A 1 -10.69 -26.90 4.81
C TYR A 1 -10.30 -26.28 6.13
N GLU A 2 -9.68 -27.04 7.00
CA GLU A 2 -9.11 -26.54 8.24
C GLU A 2 -7.76 -25.88 7.91
N MET A 3 -7.61 -24.64 8.37
CA MET A 3 -6.34 -23.93 8.21
C MET A 3 -5.37 -24.37 9.30
N PRO A 4 -4.09 -24.60 8.97
CA PRO A 4 -3.10 -25.05 9.96
C PRO A 4 -2.71 -23.98 10.98
N ALA A 5 -3.11 -22.71 10.76
CA ALA A 5 -2.90 -21.60 11.67
C ALA A 5 -4.22 -20.88 11.93
N ASN A 6 -4.54 -20.65 13.20
CA ASN A 6 -5.77 -20.05 13.65
C ASN A 6 -5.60 -18.62 14.18
N ALA A 7 -4.35 -18.12 14.23
CA ALA A 7 -4.04 -16.78 14.69
C ALA A 7 -3.46 -15.92 13.57
N CYS A 8 -3.79 -14.63 13.59
CA CYS A 8 -3.20 -13.64 12.69
C CYS A 8 -3.07 -12.28 13.37
N GLY A 9 -2.13 -11.48 12.90
CA GLY A 9 -2.01 -10.09 13.32
C GLY A 9 -3.22 -9.27 12.88
N GLN A 10 -3.81 -8.56 13.81
CA GLN A 10 -4.92 -7.65 13.55
C GLN A 10 -4.57 -6.25 14.05
N LEU A 11 -5.08 -5.24 13.38
CA LEU A 11 -4.95 -3.88 13.87
C LEU A 11 -5.75 -3.71 15.17
N PRO A 12 -5.17 -3.06 16.19
CA PRO A 12 -5.82 -2.92 17.50
C PRO A 12 -7.02 -1.97 17.47
N TYR A 13 -7.19 -1.22 16.40
CA TYR A 13 -8.29 -0.27 16.19
C TYR A 13 -8.81 -0.41 14.76
N ARG A 14 -10.04 0.04 14.57
CA ARG A 14 -10.61 0.11 13.22
C ARG A 14 -9.95 1.22 12.43
N LEU A 15 -9.18 0.82 11.44
CA LEU A 15 -8.57 1.75 10.50
C LEU A 15 -9.66 2.33 9.59
N ASP A 16 -9.89 3.62 9.67
CA ASP A 16 -10.83 4.32 8.80
C ASP A 16 -10.10 5.37 7.95
N PRO A 17 -9.69 5.02 6.74
CA PRO A 17 -8.97 5.94 5.86
C PRO A 17 -9.84 7.11 5.38
N VAL A 18 -11.15 7.05 5.57
CA VAL A 18 -12.08 8.14 5.20
C VAL A 18 -11.79 9.43 5.96
N THR A 19 -11.22 9.33 7.15
CA THR A 19 -10.79 10.49 7.95
C THR A 19 -9.62 11.24 7.31
N HIS A 20 -8.84 10.56 6.47
CA HIS A 20 -7.66 11.10 5.81
C HIS A 20 -7.91 11.38 4.32
N TYR A 21 -8.81 10.63 3.71
CA TYR A 21 -9.15 10.75 2.30
C TYR A 21 -10.61 10.33 2.03
N ALA A 22 -11.37 11.17 1.36
CA ALA A 22 -12.81 10.99 1.12
C ALA A 22 -13.13 9.90 0.08
N SER A 23 -12.64 8.69 0.24
CA SER A 23 -12.97 7.57 -0.63
C SER A 23 -13.38 6.33 0.15
N ARG A 24 -14.37 5.60 -0.39
CA ARG A 24 -15.08 4.53 0.35
C ARG A 24 -14.79 3.12 -0.15
N GLN A 25 -14.00 2.92 -1.18
CA GLN A 25 -13.87 1.61 -1.83
C GLN A 25 -12.43 1.37 -2.25
N HIS A 26 -11.54 1.29 -1.26
CA HIS A 26 -10.13 1.03 -1.48
C HIS A 26 -9.71 -0.30 -0.88
N PRO A 27 -8.67 -0.94 -1.46
CA PRO A 27 -7.99 -2.05 -0.82
C PRO A 27 -7.48 -1.67 0.57
N LYS A 28 -7.46 -2.65 1.48
CA LYS A 28 -7.01 -2.43 2.86
C LYS A 28 -5.56 -1.93 2.92
N ALA A 29 -4.67 -2.49 2.10
CA ALA A 29 -3.27 -2.08 2.07
C ALA A 29 -3.12 -0.60 1.69
N LEU A 30 -3.90 -0.11 0.72
CA LEU A 30 -3.91 1.31 0.37
C LEU A 30 -4.39 2.18 1.54
N GLY A 31 -5.48 1.77 2.21
CA GLY A 31 -5.97 2.46 3.41
C GLY A 31 -4.92 2.52 4.52
N MET A 32 -4.24 1.41 4.79
CA MET A 32 -3.14 1.33 5.76
C MET A 32 -1.98 2.26 5.39
N SER A 33 -1.62 2.30 4.12
CA SER A 33 -0.54 3.17 3.63
C SER A 33 -0.88 4.65 3.80
N ILE A 34 -2.12 5.06 3.55
CA ILE A 34 -2.57 6.45 3.74
C ILE A 34 -2.47 6.85 5.21
N VAL A 35 -2.96 6.00 6.12
CA VAL A 35 -2.89 6.27 7.56
C VAL A 35 -1.44 6.28 8.02
N GLY A 36 -0.64 5.28 7.66
CA GLY A 36 0.78 5.21 8.03
C GLY A 36 1.59 6.40 7.49
N PHE A 37 1.28 6.88 6.29
CA PHE A 37 1.87 8.10 5.75
C PHE A 37 1.47 9.34 6.56
N THR A 38 0.20 9.47 6.92
CA THR A 38 -0.30 10.61 7.71
C THR A 38 0.31 10.62 9.12
N ASP A 39 0.41 9.43 9.74
CA ASP A 39 1.04 9.27 11.05
C ASP A 39 2.54 9.62 10.99
N ALA A 40 3.25 9.18 9.94
CA ALA A 40 4.66 9.51 9.73
C ALA A 40 4.88 11.03 9.56
N MET A 41 3.99 11.72 8.85
CA MET A 41 4.04 13.18 8.71
C MET A 41 3.82 13.89 10.06
N SER A 42 2.86 13.39 10.83
CA SER A 42 2.56 13.92 12.16
C SER A 42 3.74 13.72 13.13
N ASP A 43 4.31 12.53 13.13
CA ASP A 43 5.46 12.18 13.98
C ASP A 43 6.70 13.02 13.63
N ALA A 44 6.95 13.25 12.35
CA ALA A 44 8.03 14.09 11.86
C ALA A 44 7.80 15.59 12.12
N GLY A 45 6.59 16.00 12.51
CA GLY A 45 6.22 17.40 12.65
C GLY A 45 6.15 18.17 11.32
N PHE A 46 5.99 17.45 10.21
CA PHE A 46 5.89 18.03 8.87
C PHE A 46 4.50 18.60 8.58
N ASP A 47 4.46 19.87 8.17
CA ASP A 47 3.33 20.40 7.43
C ASP A 47 3.54 20.08 5.95
N LEU A 48 2.89 19.01 5.48
CA LEU A 48 3.10 18.49 4.14
C LEU A 48 2.93 19.53 3.03
N ARG A 49 1.92 20.38 3.11
CA ARG A 49 1.68 21.43 2.10
C ARG A 49 2.81 22.43 2.06
N LYS A 50 3.22 22.88 3.24
CA LYS A 50 4.32 23.83 3.36
C LYS A 50 5.62 23.28 2.82
N GLU A 51 5.90 22.00 3.12
CA GLU A 51 7.12 21.34 2.63
C GLU A 51 7.09 21.13 1.11
N ILE A 52 5.97 20.67 0.54
CA ILE A 52 5.81 20.52 -0.91
C ILE A 52 5.95 21.88 -1.63
N ASP A 53 5.36 22.92 -1.10
CA ASP A 53 5.47 24.27 -1.68
C ASP A 53 6.90 24.82 -1.57
N SER A 54 7.63 24.46 -0.50
CA SER A 54 9.03 24.85 -0.27
C SER A 54 10.00 24.18 -1.23
N TYR A 55 9.89 22.88 -1.44
CA TYR A 55 10.77 22.13 -2.34
C TYR A 55 10.36 22.22 -3.80
N GLY A 56 9.09 22.46 -4.09
CA GLY A 56 8.49 22.34 -5.40
C GLY A 56 7.85 20.97 -5.63
N ARG A 57 6.70 20.97 -6.27
CA ARG A 57 5.87 19.77 -6.45
C ARG A 57 6.56 18.66 -7.25
N ASP A 58 7.44 19.01 -8.17
CA ASP A 58 8.24 18.10 -9.00
C ASP A 58 9.42 17.49 -8.25
N LYS A 59 9.79 18.05 -7.10
CA LYS A 59 10.88 17.58 -6.24
C LYS A 59 10.45 16.65 -5.11
N VAL A 60 9.16 16.36 -5.00
CA VAL A 60 8.62 15.45 -3.99
C VAL A 60 8.18 14.15 -4.64
N GLY A 61 8.94 13.08 -4.41
CA GLY A 61 8.69 11.75 -4.97
C GLY A 61 7.97 10.81 -4.00
N CYS A 62 7.50 9.67 -4.52
CA CYS A 62 6.87 8.63 -3.72
C CYS A 62 7.22 7.23 -4.22
N PHE A 63 7.79 6.39 -3.35
CA PHE A 63 8.01 4.97 -3.59
C PHE A 63 7.31 4.14 -2.53
N ALA A 64 6.11 3.68 -2.82
CA ALA A 64 5.29 2.93 -1.88
C ALA A 64 4.42 1.90 -2.59
N GLY A 65 4.17 0.78 -1.94
CA GLY A 65 3.34 -0.27 -2.51
C GLY A 65 3.22 -1.50 -1.62
N CYS A 66 2.84 -2.61 -2.23
CA CYS A 66 2.73 -3.90 -1.57
C CYS A 66 3.56 -4.95 -2.31
N ALA A 67 3.98 -5.99 -1.58
CA ALA A 67 4.77 -7.09 -2.15
C ALA A 67 3.90 -8.12 -2.87
N VAL A 68 2.73 -8.38 -2.32
CA VAL A 68 1.79 -9.38 -2.83
C VAL A 68 0.49 -8.66 -3.16
N MET A 69 0.34 -8.13 -4.32
CA MET A 69 -0.86 -7.48 -4.88
C MET A 69 -2.00 -7.25 -3.86
N ASN A 70 -2.78 -6.24 -4.00
CA ASN A 70 -3.95 -6.04 -3.13
C ASN A 70 -4.97 -7.18 -3.32
N MET A 71 -4.97 -8.15 -2.38
CA MET A 71 -5.85 -9.33 -2.41
C MET A 71 -7.08 -9.11 -1.53
N ASP A 72 -8.01 -8.29 -1.99
CA ASP A 72 -9.29 -8.10 -1.30
C ASP A 72 -10.46 -7.86 -2.27
N ARG A 73 -11.65 -7.64 -1.72
CA ARG A 73 -12.89 -7.46 -2.51
C ARG A 73 -12.88 -6.25 -3.46
N TYR A 74 -11.99 -5.32 -3.30
CA TYR A 74 -11.89 -4.11 -4.13
C TYR A 74 -10.83 -4.20 -5.21
N SER A 75 -10.07 -5.28 -5.24
CA SER A 75 -8.99 -5.56 -6.17
C SER A 75 -9.22 -6.86 -6.94
N GLY A 76 -8.17 -7.52 -7.42
CA GLY A 76 -8.25 -8.73 -8.24
C GLY A 76 -9.06 -9.85 -7.63
N ASP A 77 -8.96 -10.06 -6.33
CA ASP A 77 -9.74 -11.07 -5.61
C ASP A 77 -11.25 -10.82 -5.74
N GLY A 78 -11.67 -9.57 -5.59
CA GLY A 78 -13.06 -9.18 -5.77
C GLY A 78 -13.55 -9.38 -7.21
N LEU A 79 -12.70 -9.18 -8.19
CA LEU A 79 -13.01 -9.45 -9.59
C LEU A 79 -13.24 -10.95 -9.82
N PHE A 80 -12.28 -11.78 -9.40
CA PHE A 80 -12.36 -13.24 -9.56
C PHE A 80 -13.52 -13.86 -8.80
N ALA A 81 -13.83 -13.37 -7.60
CA ALA A 81 -14.97 -13.86 -6.83
C ALA A 81 -16.32 -13.38 -7.36
N SER A 82 -16.41 -12.18 -7.89
CA SER A 82 -17.67 -11.58 -8.32
C SER A 82 -18.14 -12.09 -9.68
N TYR A 83 -17.23 -12.29 -10.62
CA TYR A 83 -17.57 -12.68 -11.99
C TYR A 83 -18.30 -14.04 -12.08
N PRO A 84 -17.82 -15.12 -11.45
CA PRO A 84 -18.52 -16.40 -11.44
C PRO A 84 -19.89 -16.35 -10.76
N MET A 85 -20.10 -15.39 -9.85
CA MET A 85 -21.39 -15.18 -9.17
C MET A 85 -22.37 -14.31 -9.96
N GLY A 86 -22.02 -13.92 -11.19
CA GLY A 86 -22.84 -13.03 -12.00
C GLY A 86 -22.93 -11.59 -11.45
N LYS A 87 -22.05 -11.20 -10.52
CA LYS A 87 -22.01 -9.85 -9.99
C LYS A 87 -21.26 -8.91 -10.93
N ARG A 88 -21.65 -7.65 -10.92
CA ARG A 88 -21.02 -6.62 -11.74
C ARG A 88 -19.59 -6.38 -11.29
N ALA A 89 -18.64 -6.50 -12.18
CA ALA A 89 -17.26 -6.08 -11.97
C ALA A 89 -17.14 -4.55 -12.03
N SER A 90 -16.21 -4.00 -11.26
CA SER A 90 -15.82 -2.59 -11.33
C SER A 90 -14.53 -2.43 -12.10
N SER A 91 -14.43 -1.38 -12.92
CA SER A 91 -13.17 -1.01 -13.59
C SER A 91 -12.03 -0.74 -12.61
N LYS A 92 -12.34 -0.36 -11.37
CA LYS A 92 -11.36 -0.14 -10.30
C LYS A 92 -10.63 -1.41 -9.88
N HIS A 93 -11.23 -2.58 -10.04
CA HIS A 93 -10.60 -3.84 -9.65
C HIS A 93 -9.22 -4.04 -10.28
N ILE A 94 -9.08 -3.71 -11.56
CA ILE A 94 -7.79 -3.83 -12.26
C ILE A 94 -6.76 -2.87 -11.65
N SER A 95 -7.09 -1.58 -11.59
CA SER A 95 -6.18 -0.56 -11.08
C SER A 95 -5.74 -0.85 -9.65
N PHE A 96 -6.65 -1.26 -8.78
CA PHE A 96 -6.34 -1.56 -7.39
C PHE A 96 -5.63 -2.89 -7.18
N THR A 97 -5.46 -3.70 -8.22
CA THR A 97 -4.63 -4.89 -8.15
C THR A 97 -3.14 -4.56 -8.29
N LEU A 98 -2.81 -3.46 -8.96
CA LEU A 98 -1.43 -3.06 -9.21
C LEU A 98 -0.69 -2.72 -7.91
N PRO A 99 0.48 -3.32 -7.67
CA PRO A 99 1.24 -3.09 -6.42
C PRO A 99 1.68 -1.64 -6.22
N GLU A 100 1.98 -0.92 -7.28
CA GLU A 100 2.42 0.49 -7.30
C GLU A 100 1.28 1.49 -7.09
N MET A 101 0.03 1.06 -7.16
CA MET A 101 -1.14 1.96 -7.01
C MET A 101 -1.08 2.80 -5.74
N THR A 102 -0.45 2.30 -4.69
CA THR A 102 -0.26 3.04 -3.43
C THR A 102 0.56 4.31 -3.63
N ALA A 103 1.68 4.23 -4.33
CA ALA A 103 2.54 5.39 -4.60
C ALA A 103 1.82 6.41 -5.48
N ASP A 104 1.20 5.94 -6.56
CA ASP A 104 0.44 6.78 -7.47
C ASP A 104 -0.72 7.48 -6.77
N PHE A 105 -1.43 6.75 -5.92
CA PHE A 105 -2.56 7.28 -5.17
C PHE A 105 -2.12 8.34 -4.15
N ILE A 106 -1.09 8.08 -3.36
CA ILE A 106 -0.52 9.04 -2.41
C ILE A 106 -0.08 10.30 -3.15
N ASN A 107 0.66 10.12 -4.24
CA ASN A 107 1.18 11.25 -5.01
C ASN A 107 0.05 12.09 -5.62
N ALA A 108 -0.90 11.47 -6.32
CA ALA A 108 -1.94 12.18 -7.03
C ALA A 108 -3.01 12.81 -6.12
N TYR A 109 -3.40 12.10 -5.06
CA TYR A 109 -4.61 12.47 -4.30
C TYR A 109 -4.34 12.93 -2.87
N VAL A 110 -3.24 12.53 -2.25
CA VAL A 110 -2.92 12.93 -0.88
C VAL A 110 -1.94 14.09 -0.85
N THR A 111 -0.83 13.97 -1.55
CA THR A 111 0.20 15.03 -1.58
C THR A 111 -0.04 16.07 -2.67
N GLY A 112 -0.61 15.66 -3.79
CA GLY A 112 -0.71 16.48 -5.01
C GLY A 112 0.66 16.81 -5.62
N SER A 113 1.67 15.98 -5.34
CA SER A 113 3.02 16.12 -5.88
C SER A 113 3.06 15.68 -7.35
N LEU A 114 4.08 16.14 -8.07
CA LEU A 114 4.34 15.83 -9.48
C LEU A 114 5.71 15.17 -9.67
N GLY A 115 6.35 14.79 -8.56
CA GLY A 115 7.66 14.16 -8.57
C GLY A 115 7.62 12.68 -8.99
N ILE A 116 8.77 12.07 -9.01
CA ILE A 116 8.94 10.69 -9.45
C ILE A 116 8.19 9.74 -8.52
N THR A 117 7.33 8.91 -9.10
CA THR A 117 6.57 7.86 -8.43
C THR A 117 7.01 6.50 -8.91
N GLY A 118 6.97 5.51 -8.04
CA GLY A 118 7.26 4.14 -8.42
C GLY A 118 7.14 3.16 -7.27
N HIS A 119 7.49 1.92 -7.58
CA HIS A 119 7.46 0.85 -6.61
C HIS A 119 8.43 -0.26 -7.04
N PHE A 120 9.18 -0.80 -6.09
CA PHE A 120 10.01 -1.98 -6.28
C PHE A 120 9.48 -3.13 -5.42
N ILE A 121 9.29 -4.28 -6.05
CA ILE A 121 8.83 -5.49 -5.38
C ILE A 121 10.06 -6.30 -4.95
N GLY A 122 10.14 -6.60 -3.67
CA GLY A 122 11.20 -7.40 -3.07
C GLY A 122 10.66 -8.40 -2.04
N ALA A 123 9.44 -8.91 -2.25
CA ALA A 123 8.75 -9.75 -1.28
C ALA A 123 8.79 -9.10 0.12
N CYS A 124 9.22 -9.81 1.17
CA CYS A 124 9.34 -9.27 2.53
C CYS A 124 10.29 -8.06 2.65
N ALA A 125 11.18 -7.84 1.66
CA ALA A 125 12.13 -6.72 1.63
C ALA A 125 11.64 -5.51 0.82
N THR A 126 10.39 -5.50 0.37
CA THR A 126 9.82 -4.44 -0.48
C THR A 126 10.03 -3.04 0.08
N SER A 127 9.83 -2.84 1.38
CA SER A 127 10.04 -1.53 2.03
C SER A 127 11.50 -1.06 1.94
N LEU A 128 12.46 -1.98 2.05
CA LEU A 128 13.89 -1.66 1.93
C LEU A 128 14.29 -1.30 0.49
N TYR A 129 13.69 -1.93 -0.51
CA TYR A 129 13.92 -1.57 -1.90
C TYR A 129 13.35 -0.19 -2.24
N ASN A 130 12.16 0.13 -1.75
CA ASN A 130 11.58 1.45 -1.89
C ASN A 130 12.41 2.52 -1.16
N LEU A 131 12.92 2.20 0.05
CA LEU A 131 13.83 3.08 0.78
C LEU A 131 15.11 3.36 -0.02
N ASN A 132 15.74 2.31 -0.56
CA ASN A 132 16.93 2.47 -1.38
C ASN A 132 16.67 3.37 -2.61
N ALA A 133 15.54 3.16 -3.29
CA ALA A 133 15.15 4.01 -4.42
C ALA A 133 15.00 5.48 -4.02
N GLY A 134 14.38 5.76 -2.88
CA GLY A 134 14.25 7.11 -2.34
C GLY A 134 15.61 7.75 -2.05
N VAL A 135 16.51 7.01 -1.42
CA VAL A 135 17.89 7.45 -1.15
C VAL A 135 18.63 7.81 -2.44
N GLU A 136 18.55 6.98 -3.46
CA GLU A 136 19.21 7.24 -4.74
C GLU A 136 18.62 8.44 -5.48
N LEU A 137 17.32 8.69 -5.38
CA LEU A 137 16.70 9.88 -5.94
C LEU A 137 17.21 11.17 -5.28
N ILE A 138 17.32 11.18 -3.96
CA ILE A 138 17.84 12.34 -3.21
C ILE A 138 19.32 12.55 -3.56
N LYS A 139 20.14 11.50 -3.52
CA LYS A 139 21.57 11.58 -3.86
C LYS A 139 21.82 12.08 -5.28
N SER A 140 20.95 11.73 -6.22
CA SER A 140 21.07 12.17 -7.63
C SER A 140 20.52 13.57 -7.89
N GLY A 141 19.99 14.27 -6.86
CA GLY A 141 19.38 15.60 -6.98
C GLY A 141 18.06 15.64 -7.76
N LYS A 142 17.48 14.47 -8.04
CA LYS A 142 16.18 14.39 -8.75
C LYS A 142 15.01 14.74 -7.84
N SER A 143 15.13 14.45 -6.54
CA SER A 143 14.13 14.81 -5.53
C SER A 143 14.80 15.40 -4.30
N GLU A 144 14.09 16.28 -3.62
CA GLU A 144 14.48 16.88 -2.34
C GLU A 144 13.81 16.16 -1.15
N LEU A 145 12.62 15.62 -1.39
CA LEU A 145 11.85 14.84 -0.44
C LEU A 145 11.30 13.59 -1.13
N VAL A 146 11.41 12.44 -0.48
CA VAL A 146 10.82 11.20 -0.98
C VAL A 146 10.06 10.46 0.11
N ILE A 147 8.80 10.18 -0.16
CA ILE A 147 7.96 9.33 0.67
C ILE A 147 8.27 7.88 0.30
N VAL A 148 8.61 7.05 1.30
CA VAL A 148 8.94 5.65 1.06
C VAL A 148 8.19 4.75 2.01
N GLY A 149 7.77 3.57 1.55
CA GLY A 149 7.10 2.61 2.42
C GLY A 149 6.56 1.37 1.72
N ALA A 150 5.96 0.51 2.53
CA ALA A 150 5.16 -0.62 2.07
C ALA A 150 4.09 -0.95 3.12
N ALA A 151 2.95 -1.47 2.67
CA ALA A 151 1.92 -2.00 3.54
C ALA A 151 1.30 -3.25 2.92
N GLU A 152 1.07 -4.25 3.74
CA GLU A 152 0.42 -5.50 3.35
C GLU A 152 -0.85 -5.74 4.14
N ALA A 153 -1.90 -6.19 3.46
CA ALA A 153 -3.17 -6.57 4.08
C ALA A 153 -3.66 -7.90 3.49
N ILE A 154 -2.84 -8.92 3.62
CA ILE A 154 -2.98 -10.23 2.97
C ILE A 154 -3.77 -11.26 3.78
N LEU A 155 -4.58 -10.82 4.75
CA LEU A 155 -5.40 -11.73 5.56
C LEU A 155 -6.62 -12.22 4.75
N GLY A 156 -6.36 -13.01 3.73
CA GLY A 156 -7.35 -13.62 2.86
C GLY A 156 -6.99 -15.06 2.49
N PRO A 157 -7.95 -15.87 2.00
CA PRO A 157 -7.73 -17.27 1.70
C PRO A 157 -6.53 -17.56 0.80
N PRO A 158 -6.27 -16.81 -0.29
CA PRO A 158 -5.12 -17.09 -1.16
C PRO A 158 -3.78 -17.02 -0.43
N ALA A 159 -3.60 -16.00 0.42
CA ALA A 159 -2.37 -15.84 1.18
C ALA A 159 -2.21 -16.93 2.24
N TYR A 160 -3.29 -17.23 2.98
CA TYR A 160 -3.26 -18.32 3.96
C TYR A 160 -2.92 -19.67 3.34
N ILE A 161 -3.55 -20.02 2.22
CA ILE A 161 -3.28 -21.26 1.50
C ILE A 161 -1.82 -21.29 1.02
N GLY A 162 -1.34 -20.20 0.42
CA GLY A 162 0.01 -20.10 -0.11
C GLY A 162 1.08 -20.24 1.00
N PHE A 163 0.96 -19.46 2.07
CA PHE A 163 1.91 -19.52 3.19
C PHE A 163 1.83 -20.82 3.97
N SER A 164 0.64 -21.43 4.09
CA SER A 164 0.49 -22.77 4.67
C SER A 164 1.20 -23.83 3.84
N ALA A 165 1.06 -23.79 2.51
CA ALA A 165 1.75 -24.71 1.59
C ALA A 165 3.28 -24.56 1.64
N MET A 166 3.78 -23.37 1.95
CA MET A 166 5.21 -23.10 2.17
C MET A 166 5.71 -23.56 3.55
N GLY A 167 4.85 -23.96 4.47
CA GLY A 167 5.20 -24.21 5.86
C GLY A 167 5.65 -22.96 6.63
N ALA A 168 5.20 -21.78 6.20
CA ALA A 168 5.61 -20.47 6.76
C ALA A 168 4.64 -19.90 7.80
N MET A 169 3.58 -20.64 8.12
CA MET A 169 2.61 -20.24 9.13
C MET A 169 3.01 -20.77 10.50
N ALA A 170 2.74 -20.00 11.55
CA ALA A 170 2.80 -20.50 12.92
C ALA A 170 1.62 -21.46 13.12
N THR A 171 1.90 -22.67 13.51
CA THR A 171 0.89 -23.71 13.84
C THR A 171 0.78 -23.86 15.35
N ASP A 172 -0.32 -24.48 15.80
CA ASP A 172 -0.58 -24.71 17.24
C ASP A 172 0.17 -25.93 17.79
N GLU A 173 1.16 -26.50 17.05
CA GLU A 173 1.99 -27.62 17.48
C GLU A 173 3.26 -27.15 18.17
#